data_26fbfc58b9fbaba985e92229f7d9ae75
#
_entry.id   26fbfc58b9fbaba985e92229f7d9ae75
#
_cell.length_a   1.000
_cell.length_b   1.000
_cell.length_c   1.000
_cell.angle_alpha   90.00
_cell.angle_beta   90.00
_cell.angle_gamma   90.00
#
_symmetry.space_group_name_H-M   'P 1'
#
loop_
_entity.id
_entity.type
_entity.pdbx_description
1 polymer ?
#
loop_
_entity_poly.entity_id
_entity_poly.type
_entity_poly.pdbx_seq_one_letter_code
_entity_poly.pdbx_strand_id
1 'polypeptide(L)'
;GKTIMMANFIESMLCGDDEGMVAAIPDSIFIWLSDSPELNEQSKQKLVRYCNKLVISQFKTLDESFRGEKLEPGMVYFLNTQKLGKGSKMVGIGDGRDYTIWETIENTIEEYGRNLVLIIDEAHRGAKVNQTTIMQKFVNGSPKDGLSALPFIIGMSATPERFNTLANASLSTLNKVVVTPKEVRESGLLKDIVEIHYPEESAINKNLAVLQAAADEWRDKCLHWYDYTEKQHYQHVDPIFLIQVEAGTTGKVSATDLDECLRE
;
A
#
# COMPACT_ATOMS: atom_id res chain seq x y z
N GLY A 1 3.99 10.01 0.85
CA GLY A 1 5.16 9.56 0.13
C GLY A 1 4.87 8.62 -1.04
N LYS A 2 5.04 7.30 -0.89
CA LYS A 2 5.02 6.31 -1.99
C LYS A 2 3.78 6.42 -2.91
N THR A 3 2.57 6.50 -2.33
CA THR A 3 1.32 6.57 -3.11
C THR A 3 1.23 7.82 -3.98
N ILE A 4 1.65 8.99 -3.46
CA ILE A 4 1.64 10.26 -4.23
C ILE A 4 2.64 10.19 -5.38
N MET A 5 3.83 9.64 -5.14
CA MET A 5 4.82 9.44 -6.20
C MET A 5 4.28 8.55 -7.32
N MET A 6 3.57 7.47 -6.97
CA MET A 6 2.92 6.61 -7.98
C MET A 6 1.73 7.28 -8.67
N ALA A 7 0.99 8.15 -7.98
CA ALA A 7 -0.06 8.94 -8.62
C ALA A 7 0.51 9.80 -9.76
N ASN A 8 1.59 10.53 -9.47
CA ASN A 8 2.27 11.33 -10.50
C ASN A 8 2.84 10.46 -11.62
N PHE A 9 3.42 9.31 -11.29
CA PHE A 9 3.93 8.37 -12.30
C PHE A 9 2.82 7.89 -13.24
N ILE A 10 1.70 7.42 -12.69
CA ILE A 10 0.54 6.96 -13.47
C ILE A 10 0.00 8.10 -14.35
N GLU A 11 -0.17 9.28 -13.78
CA GLU A 11 -0.68 10.45 -14.51
C GLU A 11 0.28 10.87 -15.64
N SER A 12 1.59 10.94 -15.38
CA SER A 12 2.59 11.25 -16.39
C SER A 12 2.65 10.21 -17.50
N MET A 13 2.50 8.93 -17.16
CA MET A 13 2.44 7.85 -18.16
C MET A 13 1.21 7.97 -19.07
N LEU A 14 0.03 8.26 -18.50
CA LEU A 14 -1.21 8.34 -19.27
C LEU A 14 -1.36 9.66 -20.04
N CYS A 15 -0.92 10.77 -19.47
CA CYS A 15 -1.20 12.11 -19.99
C CYS A 15 0.04 12.85 -20.49
N GLY A 16 1.25 12.32 -20.25
CA GLY A 16 2.50 13.08 -20.38
C GLY A 16 2.73 14.03 -19.20
N ASP A 17 3.93 14.54 -19.08
CA ASP A 17 4.25 15.59 -18.11
C ASP A 17 4.09 16.98 -18.69
N ASP A 18 4.06 18.00 -17.82
CA ASP A 18 3.91 19.39 -18.24
C ASP A 18 5.20 19.97 -18.84
N GLU A 19 6.33 19.33 -18.60
CA GLU A 19 7.65 19.75 -19.08
C GLU A 19 8.00 19.12 -20.45
N GLY A 20 7.19 18.18 -20.93
CA GLY A 20 7.41 17.47 -22.19
C GLY A 20 8.57 16.47 -22.15
N MET A 21 9.01 16.08 -20.94
CA MET A 21 10.07 15.10 -20.72
C MET A 21 9.55 13.66 -20.85
N VAL A 22 8.30 13.45 -20.54
CA VAL A 22 7.62 12.15 -20.62
C VAL A 22 6.49 12.22 -21.64
N ALA A 23 6.62 11.45 -22.72
CA ALA A 23 5.56 11.32 -23.71
C ALA A 23 4.40 10.49 -23.16
N ALA A 24 3.17 10.91 -23.41
CA ALA A 24 1.98 10.16 -23.00
C ALA A 24 1.90 8.80 -23.69
N ILE A 25 1.49 7.79 -22.92
CA ILE A 25 1.11 6.45 -23.40
C ILE A 25 -0.32 6.20 -22.93
N PRO A 26 -1.33 6.77 -23.62
CA PRO A 26 -2.73 6.75 -23.17
C PRO A 26 -3.32 5.35 -23.04
N ASP A 27 -2.77 4.38 -23.78
CA ASP A 27 -3.20 2.99 -23.74
C ASP A 27 -2.58 2.18 -22.59
N SER A 28 -1.82 2.83 -21.71
CA SER A 28 -1.29 2.15 -20.52
C SER A 28 -2.42 1.69 -19.60
N ILE A 29 -2.25 0.49 -19.05
CA ILE A 29 -3.18 -0.13 -18.10
C ILE A 29 -2.42 -0.37 -16.81
N PHE A 30 -2.97 0.06 -15.69
CA PHE A 30 -2.34 -0.12 -14.39
C PHE A 30 -3.16 -1.05 -13.51
N ILE A 31 -2.50 -2.04 -12.89
CA ILE A 31 -3.08 -2.85 -11.83
C ILE A 31 -2.37 -2.48 -10.52
N TRP A 32 -3.11 -1.92 -9.57
CA TRP A 32 -2.63 -1.67 -8.22
C TRP A 32 -2.98 -2.86 -7.33
N LEU A 33 -1.97 -3.59 -6.90
CA LEU A 33 -2.12 -4.79 -6.09
C LEU A 33 -1.77 -4.49 -4.63
N SER A 34 -2.66 -4.82 -3.71
CA SER A 34 -2.42 -4.78 -2.26
C SER A 34 -2.89 -6.07 -1.58
N ASP A 35 -2.53 -6.25 -0.31
CA ASP A 35 -2.91 -7.41 0.49
C ASP A 35 -4.18 -7.18 1.33
N SER A 36 -4.70 -5.96 1.42
CA SER A 36 -5.88 -5.60 2.22
C SER A 36 -6.87 -4.77 1.40
N PRO A 37 -8.19 -5.07 1.51
CA PRO A 37 -9.24 -4.27 0.86
C PRO A 37 -9.22 -2.81 1.31
N GLU A 38 -8.96 -2.57 2.60
CA GLU A 38 -8.93 -1.24 3.20
C GLU A 38 -7.77 -0.40 2.63
N LEU A 39 -6.59 -1.03 2.46
CA LEU A 39 -5.44 -0.38 1.85
C LEU A 39 -5.69 -0.06 0.38
N ASN A 40 -6.40 -0.94 -0.33
CA ASN A 40 -6.80 -0.69 -1.72
C ASN A 40 -7.70 0.55 -1.81
N GLU A 41 -8.71 0.62 -0.97
CA GLU A 41 -9.65 1.76 -0.96
C GLU A 41 -8.94 3.07 -0.59
N GLN A 42 -8.08 3.06 0.44
CA GLN A 42 -7.27 4.22 0.81
C GLN A 42 -6.34 4.67 -0.32
N SER A 43 -5.71 3.72 -1.02
CA SER A 43 -4.83 4.02 -2.15
C SER A 43 -5.62 4.61 -3.31
N LYS A 44 -6.79 4.05 -3.63
CA LYS A 44 -7.71 4.57 -4.64
C LYS A 44 -8.12 6.01 -4.36
N GLN A 45 -8.57 6.29 -3.12
CA GLN A 45 -8.97 7.65 -2.71
C GLN A 45 -7.81 8.64 -2.81
N LYS A 46 -6.59 8.22 -2.44
CA LYS A 46 -5.39 9.05 -2.59
C LYS A 46 -5.07 9.31 -4.06
N LEU A 47 -5.10 8.27 -4.92
CA LEU A 47 -4.85 8.46 -6.35
C LEU A 47 -5.88 9.40 -6.96
N VAL A 48 -7.17 9.20 -6.71
CA VAL A 48 -8.25 10.11 -7.17
C VAL A 48 -8.02 11.55 -6.70
N ARG A 49 -7.50 11.73 -5.48
CA ARG A 49 -7.23 13.06 -4.92
C ARG A 49 -6.01 13.75 -5.52
N TYR A 50 -4.97 12.97 -5.85
CA TYR A 50 -3.68 13.53 -6.26
C TYR A 50 -3.45 13.54 -7.77
N CYS A 51 -4.21 12.77 -8.54
CA CYS A 51 -4.21 12.88 -9.99
C CYS A 51 -5.13 14.03 -10.41
N ASN A 52 -4.58 15.01 -11.12
CA ASN A 52 -5.32 16.19 -11.53
C ASN A 52 -5.86 16.08 -12.96
N LYS A 53 -5.23 15.27 -13.80
CA LYS A 53 -5.59 15.07 -15.22
C LYS A 53 -6.47 13.84 -15.46
N LEU A 54 -6.54 12.92 -14.47
CA LEU A 54 -7.33 11.71 -14.57
C LEU A 54 -8.73 11.91 -13.98
N VAL A 55 -9.73 11.29 -14.61
CA VAL A 55 -11.12 11.36 -14.14
C VAL A 55 -11.46 10.14 -13.28
N ILE A 56 -12.41 10.30 -12.35
CA ILE A 56 -12.81 9.26 -11.38
C ILE A 56 -13.17 7.92 -12.04
N SER A 57 -13.78 7.95 -13.23
CA SER A 57 -14.20 6.74 -13.96
C SER A 57 -13.01 5.86 -14.44
N GLN A 58 -11.80 6.41 -14.47
CA GLN A 58 -10.59 5.65 -14.81
C GLN A 58 -10.09 4.78 -13.64
N PHE A 59 -10.58 4.99 -12.42
CA PHE A 59 -10.18 4.25 -11.23
C PHE A 59 -11.23 3.17 -10.90
N LYS A 60 -10.99 1.95 -11.33
CA LYS A 60 -11.92 0.82 -11.18
C LYS A 60 -11.42 -0.17 -10.12
N THR A 61 -12.33 -0.78 -9.38
CA THR A 61 -12.00 -1.88 -8.47
C THR A 61 -12.33 -3.20 -9.15
N LEU A 62 -11.37 -4.13 -9.17
CA LEU A 62 -11.61 -5.51 -9.61
C LEU A 62 -12.20 -6.29 -8.44
N ASP A 63 -13.46 -6.64 -8.56
CA ASP A 63 -14.18 -7.42 -7.58
C ASP A 63 -14.97 -8.56 -8.25
N GLU A 64 -15.78 -9.24 -7.46
CA GLU A 64 -16.57 -10.37 -7.94
C GLU A 64 -17.62 -10.01 -9.00
N SER A 65 -17.92 -8.73 -9.19
CA SER A 65 -18.86 -8.27 -10.22
C SER A 65 -18.21 -8.05 -11.60
N PHE A 66 -16.89 -7.92 -11.64
CA PHE A 66 -16.16 -7.72 -12.88
C PHE A 66 -16.32 -8.92 -13.85
N ARG A 67 -16.65 -8.65 -15.10
CA ARG A 67 -16.96 -9.66 -16.14
C ARG A 67 -16.19 -9.45 -17.45
N GLY A 68 -15.26 -8.51 -17.48
CA GLY A 68 -14.54 -8.17 -18.70
C GLY A 68 -13.65 -9.32 -19.18
N GLU A 69 -13.63 -9.56 -20.48
CA GLU A 69 -12.69 -10.46 -21.15
C GLU A 69 -11.25 -10.00 -20.99
N LYS A 70 -11.04 -8.68 -20.99
CA LYS A 70 -9.75 -8.01 -20.79
C LYS A 70 -9.94 -6.68 -20.08
N LEU A 71 -8.84 -6.10 -19.62
CA LEU A 71 -8.82 -4.78 -19.03
C LEU A 71 -8.82 -3.71 -20.12
N GLU A 72 -9.42 -2.57 -19.84
CA GLU A 72 -9.54 -1.45 -20.78
C GLU A 72 -8.30 -0.54 -20.69
N PRO A 73 -7.79 -0.02 -21.83
CA PRO A 73 -6.69 0.93 -21.83
C PRO A 73 -7.05 2.25 -21.14
N GLY A 74 -6.05 2.93 -20.63
CA GLY A 74 -6.21 4.21 -19.93
C GLY A 74 -6.77 4.10 -18.51
N MET A 75 -6.90 2.90 -17.97
CA MET A 75 -7.53 2.64 -16.67
C MET A 75 -6.54 2.23 -15.58
N VAL A 76 -6.92 2.51 -14.34
CA VAL A 76 -6.23 2.08 -13.11
C VAL A 76 -7.13 1.13 -12.34
N TYR A 77 -6.74 -0.12 -12.24
CA TYR A 77 -7.51 -1.17 -11.58
C TYR A 77 -6.94 -1.50 -10.21
N PHE A 78 -7.78 -1.53 -9.18
CA PHE A 78 -7.41 -1.91 -7.82
C PHE A 78 -7.79 -3.36 -7.56
N LEU A 79 -6.78 -4.19 -7.29
CA LEU A 79 -6.92 -5.62 -7.07
C LEU A 79 -6.38 -6.02 -5.69
N ASN A 80 -7.11 -6.88 -5.00
CA ASN A 80 -6.71 -7.38 -3.68
C ASN A 80 -6.29 -8.84 -3.78
N THR A 81 -5.15 -9.20 -3.17
CA THR A 81 -4.64 -10.58 -3.19
C THR A 81 -5.57 -11.59 -2.50
N GLN A 82 -6.33 -11.17 -1.50
CA GLN A 82 -7.28 -12.04 -0.79
C GLN A 82 -8.40 -12.54 -1.71
N LYS A 83 -8.77 -11.74 -2.72
CA LYS A 83 -9.78 -12.10 -3.72
C LYS A 83 -9.27 -13.04 -4.81
N LEU A 84 -7.98 -13.38 -4.80
CA LEU A 84 -7.31 -14.26 -5.75
C LEU A 84 -6.98 -15.64 -5.16
N GLY A 85 -7.42 -15.90 -3.93
CA GLY A 85 -7.24 -17.17 -3.25
C GLY A 85 -8.09 -18.29 -3.84
N LYS A 86 -7.74 -19.54 -3.51
CA LYS A 86 -8.53 -20.72 -3.88
C LYS A 86 -9.95 -20.59 -3.31
N GLY A 87 -10.95 -20.79 -4.17
CA GLY A 87 -12.37 -20.67 -3.80
C GLY A 87 -12.97 -19.27 -3.99
N SER A 88 -12.17 -18.29 -4.39
CA SER A 88 -12.71 -16.99 -4.82
C SER A 88 -13.49 -17.15 -6.13
N LYS A 89 -14.63 -16.48 -6.23
CA LYS A 89 -15.44 -16.43 -7.45
C LYS A 89 -14.70 -15.81 -8.64
N MET A 90 -13.68 -15.00 -8.39
CA MET A 90 -12.89 -14.38 -9.46
C MET A 90 -11.95 -15.36 -10.17
N VAL A 91 -11.56 -16.44 -9.52
CA VAL A 91 -10.61 -17.43 -10.07
C VAL A 91 -11.31 -18.66 -10.67
N GLY A 92 -12.63 -18.70 -10.66
CA GLY A 92 -13.44 -19.77 -11.22
C GLY A 92 -14.42 -19.25 -12.28
N ILE A 93 -14.82 -20.13 -13.18
CA ILE A 93 -15.89 -19.89 -14.14
C ILE A 93 -17.23 -20.20 -13.44
N GLY A 94 -18.26 -19.39 -13.67
CA GLY A 94 -19.59 -19.52 -13.07
C GLY A 94 -20.19 -18.17 -12.68
N ASP A 95 -21.44 -18.18 -12.19
CA ASP A 95 -22.17 -16.95 -11.80
C ASP A 95 -22.23 -15.89 -12.93
N GLY A 96 -22.38 -16.33 -14.20
CA GLY A 96 -22.39 -15.44 -15.37
C GLY A 96 -21.01 -14.87 -15.73
N ARG A 97 -19.94 -15.55 -15.31
CA ARG A 97 -18.56 -15.22 -15.65
C ARG A 97 -18.06 -16.17 -16.74
N ASP A 98 -17.66 -15.60 -17.88
CA ASP A 98 -17.10 -16.34 -19.01
C ASP A 98 -15.58 -16.49 -18.91
N TYR A 99 -14.92 -15.55 -18.24
CA TYR A 99 -13.47 -15.49 -18.04
C TYR A 99 -13.11 -15.40 -16.56
N THR A 100 -12.13 -16.17 -16.13
CA THR A 100 -11.50 -15.99 -14.82
C THR A 100 -10.66 -14.71 -14.82
N ILE A 101 -10.33 -14.19 -13.66
CA ILE A 101 -9.43 -13.02 -13.58
C ILE A 101 -8.05 -13.29 -14.20
N TRP A 102 -7.58 -14.54 -14.14
CA TRP A 102 -6.31 -14.93 -14.76
C TRP A 102 -6.39 -14.88 -16.28
N GLU A 103 -7.46 -15.38 -16.89
CA GLU A 103 -7.72 -15.29 -18.31
C GLU A 103 -7.89 -13.83 -18.76
N THR A 104 -8.62 -13.02 -17.97
CA THR A 104 -8.74 -11.58 -18.25
C THR A 104 -7.38 -10.88 -18.30
N ILE A 105 -6.49 -11.20 -17.35
CA ILE A 105 -5.15 -10.60 -17.30
C ILE A 105 -4.31 -11.13 -18.45
N GLU A 106 -4.36 -12.43 -18.76
CA GLU A 106 -3.64 -13.02 -19.90
C GLU A 106 -4.07 -12.41 -21.25
N ASN A 107 -5.38 -12.32 -21.51
CA ASN A 107 -5.91 -11.65 -22.69
C ASN A 107 -5.46 -10.20 -22.80
N THR A 108 -5.30 -9.52 -21.64
CA THR A 108 -4.77 -8.16 -21.59
C THR A 108 -3.27 -8.12 -21.92
N ILE A 109 -2.49 -9.10 -21.45
CA ILE A 109 -1.07 -9.23 -21.79
C ILE A 109 -0.90 -9.48 -23.28
N GLU A 110 -1.69 -10.37 -23.87
CA GLU A 110 -1.62 -10.71 -25.28
C GLU A 110 -1.93 -9.49 -26.18
N GLU A 111 -2.90 -8.65 -25.79
CA GLU A 111 -3.31 -7.52 -26.62
C GLU A 111 -2.46 -6.27 -26.38
N TYR A 112 -2.21 -5.92 -25.13
CA TYR A 112 -1.56 -4.67 -24.75
C TYR A 112 -0.08 -4.82 -24.35
N GLY A 113 0.37 -6.03 -24.05
CA GLY A 113 1.77 -6.36 -23.81
C GLY A 113 2.46 -5.38 -22.85
N ARG A 114 3.38 -4.58 -23.39
CA ARG A 114 4.19 -3.65 -22.60
C ARG A 114 3.41 -2.51 -21.96
N ASN A 115 2.19 -2.26 -22.36
CA ASN A 115 1.37 -1.19 -21.77
C ASN A 115 0.67 -1.63 -20.48
N LEU A 116 0.75 -2.91 -20.09
CA LEU A 116 0.24 -3.41 -18.83
C LEU A 116 1.32 -3.32 -17.73
N VAL A 117 1.03 -2.56 -16.69
CA VAL A 117 1.93 -2.31 -15.56
C VAL A 117 1.28 -2.77 -14.25
N LEU A 118 1.96 -3.64 -13.51
CA LEU A 118 1.54 -4.03 -12.16
C LEU A 118 2.29 -3.20 -11.13
N ILE A 119 1.57 -2.53 -10.25
CA ILE A 119 2.12 -1.81 -9.10
C ILE A 119 1.77 -2.61 -7.84
N ILE A 120 2.79 -3.07 -7.11
CA ILE A 120 2.62 -3.83 -5.87
C ILE A 120 2.93 -2.93 -4.69
N ASP A 121 1.91 -2.63 -3.91
CA ASP A 121 2.08 -1.88 -2.65
C ASP A 121 2.47 -2.84 -1.52
N GLU A 122 3.39 -2.38 -0.66
CA GLU A 122 3.98 -3.17 0.42
C GLU A 122 4.52 -4.54 -0.06
N ALA A 123 5.28 -4.52 -1.15
CA ALA A 123 5.77 -5.70 -1.89
C ALA A 123 6.51 -6.74 -1.02
N HIS A 124 6.99 -6.36 0.17
CA HIS A 124 7.63 -7.26 1.12
C HIS A 124 6.68 -8.28 1.76
N ARG A 125 5.35 -8.00 1.81
CA ARG A 125 4.38 -8.85 2.50
C ARG A 125 4.07 -10.15 1.75
N GLY A 126 4.15 -10.15 0.43
CA GLY A 126 3.81 -11.31 -0.42
C GLY A 126 4.94 -12.29 -0.69
N ALA A 127 6.17 -12.02 -0.24
CA ALA A 127 7.35 -12.84 -0.52
C ALA A 127 7.60 -13.91 0.56
N LYS A 128 6.71 -14.91 0.69
CA LYS A 128 6.96 -16.09 1.55
C LYS A 128 7.78 -17.12 0.79
N VAL A 129 8.90 -17.57 1.37
CA VAL A 129 9.94 -18.40 0.72
C VAL A 129 9.45 -19.78 0.28
N ASN A 130 8.41 -20.34 0.90
CA ASN A 130 7.99 -21.75 0.71
C ASN A 130 6.58 -21.96 0.14
N GLN A 131 5.91 -20.91 -0.34
CA GLN A 131 4.58 -21.05 -0.96
C GLN A 131 4.50 -20.18 -2.20
N THR A 132 3.97 -20.73 -3.31
CA THR A 132 3.64 -19.93 -4.49
C THR A 132 2.59 -18.90 -4.09
N THR A 133 3.02 -17.67 -3.88
CA THR A 133 2.15 -16.56 -3.52
C THR A 133 1.50 -15.98 -4.78
N ILE A 134 0.44 -15.21 -4.61
CA ILE A 134 -0.19 -14.47 -5.71
C ILE A 134 0.82 -13.57 -6.42
N MET A 135 1.73 -12.93 -5.66
CA MET A 135 2.79 -12.10 -6.25
C MET A 135 3.73 -12.91 -7.14
N GLN A 136 4.10 -14.13 -6.72
CA GLN A 136 4.94 -15.02 -7.54
C GLN A 136 4.28 -15.40 -8.86
N LYS A 137 2.95 -15.58 -8.87
CA LYS A 137 2.22 -15.85 -10.11
C LYS A 137 2.33 -14.69 -11.10
N PHE A 138 2.27 -13.45 -10.62
CA PHE A 138 2.45 -12.29 -11.47
C PHE A 138 3.89 -12.12 -11.96
N VAL A 139 4.87 -12.34 -11.08
CA VAL A 139 6.29 -12.15 -11.41
C VAL A 139 6.84 -13.25 -12.32
N ASN A 140 6.49 -14.50 -12.06
CA ASN A 140 7.04 -15.67 -12.76
C ASN A 140 6.08 -16.29 -13.77
N GLY A 141 4.84 -15.82 -13.82
CA GLY A 141 3.77 -16.50 -14.48
C GLY A 141 3.22 -17.68 -13.65
N SER A 142 2.12 -18.25 -14.12
CA SER A 142 1.48 -19.43 -13.54
C SER A 142 0.87 -20.29 -14.65
N PRO A 143 1.64 -21.22 -15.25
CA PRO A 143 1.14 -22.09 -16.32
C PRO A 143 -0.12 -22.87 -15.90
N LYS A 144 -0.23 -23.17 -14.62
CA LYS A 144 -1.39 -23.86 -14.05
C LYS A 144 -2.68 -23.03 -14.12
N ASP A 145 -2.55 -21.71 -14.04
CA ASP A 145 -3.65 -20.75 -14.11
C ASP A 145 -3.77 -20.11 -15.51
N GLY A 146 -2.94 -20.55 -16.48
CA GLY A 146 -2.87 -19.97 -17.83
C GLY A 146 -2.35 -18.54 -17.86
N LEU A 147 -1.53 -18.13 -16.87
CA LEU A 147 -1.04 -16.77 -16.72
C LEU A 147 0.44 -16.67 -17.08
N SER A 148 0.79 -15.83 -18.02
CA SER A 148 2.15 -15.41 -18.34
C SER A 148 2.70 -14.46 -17.28
N ALA A 149 4.05 -14.34 -17.18
CA ALA A 149 4.65 -13.32 -16.34
C ALA A 149 4.30 -11.90 -16.84
N LEU A 150 3.95 -11.00 -15.95
CA LEU A 150 3.64 -9.64 -16.34
C LEU A 150 4.89 -8.91 -16.88
N PRO A 151 4.72 -8.13 -17.94
CA PRO A 151 5.86 -7.49 -18.63
C PRO A 151 6.53 -6.40 -17.80
N PHE A 152 5.75 -5.64 -17.02
CA PHE A 152 6.26 -4.59 -16.15
C PHE A 152 5.67 -4.68 -14.75
N ILE A 153 6.57 -4.68 -13.75
CA ILE A 153 6.19 -4.75 -12.34
C ILE A 153 6.97 -3.69 -11.56
N ILE A 154 6.26 -2.88 -10.80
CA ILE A 154 6.81 -1.90 -9.88
C ILE A 154 6.48 -2.33 -8.46
N GLY A 155 7.49 -2.73 -7.69
CA GLY A 155 7.33 -3.06 -6.28
C GLY A 155 7.71 -1.87 -5.39
N MET A 156 6.80 -1.46 -4.52
CA MET A 156 7.05 -0.44 -3.50
C MET A 156 7.19 -1.08 -2.13
N SER A 157 8.30 -0.84 -1.45
CA SER A 157 8.54 -1.38 -0.11
C SER A 157 9.49 -0.51 0.69
N ALA A 158 9.31 -0.49 2.01
CA ALA A 158 10.31 0.05 2.94
C ALA A 158 11.44 -0.97 3.21
N THR A 159 11.18 -2.27 2.98
CA THR A 159 12.12 -3.39 3.19
C THR A 159 12.19 -4.23 1.91
N PRO A 160 13.01 -3.83 0.92
CA PRO A 160 12.98 -4.42 -0.42
C PRO A 160 13.63 -5.81 -0.51
N GLU A 161 14.36 -6.28 0.50
CA GLU A 161 15.17 -7.51 0.46
C GLU A 161 14.34 -8.73 0.05
N ARG A 162 13.13 -8.87 0.61
CA ARG A 162 12.23 -9.99 0.29
C ARG A 162 11.73 -9.95 -1.14
N PHE A 163 11.38 -8.76 -1.62
CA PHE A 163 10.94 -8.57 -3.00
C PHE A 163 12.08 -8.78 -3.98
N ASN A 164 13.30 -8.34 -3.62
CA ASN A 164 14.50 -8.59 -4.41
C ASN A 164 14.80 -10.09 -4.59
N THR A 165 14.60 -10.88 -3.52
CA THR A 165 14.77 -12.34 -3.59
C THR A 165 13.77 -12.96 -4.57
N LEU A 166 12.53 -12.49 -4.57
CA LEU A 166 11.48 -12.92 -5.50
C LEU A 166 11.85 -12.55 -6.95
N ALA A 167 12.25 -11.30 -7.18
CA ALA A 167 12.59 -10.80 -8.51
C ALA A 167 13.88 -11.41 -9.06
N ASN A 168 14.89 -11.66 -8.22
CA ASN A 168 16.15 -12.31 -8.63
C ASN A 168 15.97 -13.78 -9.04
N ALA A 169 14.92 -14.44 -8.55
CA ALA A 169 14.56 -15.79 -8.96
C ALA A 169 13.88 -15.83 -10.34
N SER A 170 13.48 -14.70 -10.88
CA SER A 170 12.90 -14.56 -12.22
C SER A 170 14.00 -14.23 -13.24
N LEU A 171 13.77 -14.54 -14.51
CA LEU A 171 14.65 -14.17 -15.63
C LEU A 171 14.52 -12.68 -16.01
N SER A 172 13.89 -11.87 -15.19
CA SER A 172 13.59 -10.47 -15.46
C SER A 172 14.73 -9.54 -15.07
N THR A 173 14.90 -8.44 -15.78
CA THR A 173 15.83 -7.37 -15.42
C THR A 173 15.28 -6.59 -14.21
N LEU A 174 16.05 -6.52 -13.13
CA LEU A 174 15.68 -5.79 -11.93
C LEU A 174 16.41 -4.44 -11.87
N ASN A 175 15.65 -3.35 -11.94
CA ASN A 175 16.13 -2.00 -11.68
C ASN A 175 15.72 -1.56 -10.28
N LYS A 176 16.64 -0.98 -9.52
CA LYS A 176 16.40 -0.52 -8.15
C LYS A 176 16.54 1.00 -8.07
N VAL A 177 15.53 1.62 -7.48
CA VAL A 177 15.62 3.00 -7.00
C VAL A 177 15.56 2.96 -5.48
N VAL A 178 16.60 3.42 -4.82
CA VAL A 178 16.73 3.42 -3.36
C VAL A 178 16.85 4.87 -2.90
N VAL A 179 15.89 5.31 -2.09
CA VAL A 179 15.98 6.59 -1.38
C VAL A 179 16.60 6.32 -0.02
N THR A 180 17.76 6.93 0.22
CA THR A 180 18.53 6.72 1.46
C THR A 180 17.92 7.50 2.63
N PRO A 181 18.15 7.07 3.89
CA PRO A 181 17.73 7.84 5.07
C PRO A 181 18.29 9.27 5.09
N LYS A 182 19.47 9.48 4.50
CA LYS A 182 20.08 10.81 4.38
C LYS A 182 19.23 11.71 3.47
N GLU A 183 18.88 11.25 2.28
CA GLU A 183 18.04 11.98 1.33
C GLU A 183 16.65 12.30 1.92
N VAL A 184 16.05 11.34 2.65
CA VAL A 184 14.76 11.56 3.31
C VAL A 184 14.88 12.61 4.43
N ARG A 185 15.99 12.62 5.17
CA ARG A 185 16.25 13.64 6.19
C ARG A 185 16.44 15.02 5.56
N GLU A 186 17.24 15.11 4.51
CA GLU A 186 17.48 16.36 3.78
C GLU A 186 16.18 16.93 3.17
N SER A 187 15.21 16.08 2.84
CA SER A 187 13.89 16.52 2.37
C SER A 187 12.95 17.03 3.49
N GLY A 188 13.36 16.95 4.77
CA GLY A 188 12.54 17.34 5.91
C GLY A 188 11.43 16.35 6.29
N LEU A 189 11.38 15.17 5.70
CA LEU A 189 10.34 14.16 5.97
C LEU A 189 10.65 13.25 7.15
N LEU A 190 11.90 13.18 7.60
CA LEU A 190 12.27 12.45 8.81
C LEU A 190 12.22 13.37 10.01
N LYS A 191 11.81 12.81 11.16
CA LYS A 191 11.97 13.46 12.46
C LYS A 191 13.45 13.52 12.79
N ASP A 192 13.89 14.64 13.32
CA ASP A 192 15.29 14.83 13.75
C ASP A 192 15.62 13.99 14.97
N ILE A 193 14.65 13.86 15.89
CA ILE A 193 14.79 13.18 17.18
C ILE A 193 13.62 12.22 17.37
N VAL A 194 13.94 11.03 17.84
CA VAL A 194 12.99 10.05 18.38
C VAL A 194 13.41 9.79 19.81
N GLU A 195 12.59 10.22 20.77
CA GLU A 195 12.79 9.98 22.19
C GLU A 195 12.08 8.69 22.60
N ILE A 196 12.79 7.81 23.27
CA ILE A 196 12.26 6.55 23.78
C ILE A 196 12.37 6.60 25.30
N HIS A 197 11.22 6.60 25.97
CA HIS A 197 11.13 6.60 27.42
C HIS A 197 10.89 5.19 27.95
N TYR A 198 11.63 4.82 28.99
CA TYR A 198 11.48 3.55 29.69
C TYR A 198 11.00 3.80 31.12
N PRO A 199 10.15 2.91 31.69
CA PRO A 199 9.78 3.01 33.09
C PRO A 199 11.01 2.79 34.00
N GLU A 200 11.03 3.43 35.15
CA GLU A 200 12.06 3.16 36.16
C GLU A 200 12.00 1.69 36.62
N GLU A 201 13.16 1.10 36.90
CA GLU A 201 13.24 -0.31 37.33
C GLU A 201 12.48 -0.56 38.63
N SER A 202 12.38 0.48 39.50
CA SER A 202 11.67 0.47 40.78
C SER A 202 10.13 0.54 40.65
N ALA A 203 9.57 0.82 39.46
CA ALA A 203 8.13 0.95 39.29
C ALA A 203 7.42 -0.38 39.54
N ILE A 204 6.44 -0.38 40.46
CA ILE A 204 5.64 -1.57 40.81
C ILE A 204 4.78 -2.02 39.60
N ASN A 205 4.15 -1.06 38.93
CA ASN A 205 3.44 -1.28 37.68
C ASN A 205 4.08 -0.45 36.56
N LYS A 206 4.92 -1.13 35.74
CA LYS A 206 5.69 -0.46 34.70
C LYS A 206 4.80 0.08 33.57
N ASN A 207 3.72 -0.63 33.24
CA ASN A 207 2.79 -0.19 32.18
C ASN A 207 2.06 1.08 32.60
N LEU A 208 1.58 1.12 33.83
CA LEU A 208 0.89 2.30 34.38
C LEU A 208 1.82 3.51 34.46
N ALA A 209 3.04 3.33 34.94
CA ALA A 209 4.03 4.42 35.03
C ALA A 209 4.36 5.02 33.64
N VAL A 210 4.49 4.17 32.60
CA VAL A 210 4.70 4.63 31.22
C VAL A 210 3.47 5.36 30.69
N LEU A 211 2.27 4.84 30.95
CA LEU A 211 1.04 5.45 30.50
C LEU A 211 0.80 6.83 31.12
N GLN A 212 1.01 6.97 32.42
CA GLN A 212 0.89 8.26 33.13
C GLN A 212 1.89 9.27 32.59
N ALA A 213 3.17 8.91 32.51
CA ALA A 213 4.21 9.81 31.97
C ALA A 213 3.91 10.23 30.52
N ALA A 214 3.45 9.31 29.70
CA ALA A 214 3.08 9.59 28.31
C ALA A 214 1.83 10.47 28.20
N ALA A 215 0.85 10.30 29.08
CA ALA A 215 -0.35 11.13 29.13
C ALA A 215 -0.03 12.58 29.56
N ASP A 216 0.84 12.74 30.56
CA ASP A 216 1.28 14.06 31.00
C ASP A 216 2.05 14.79 29.89
N GLU A 217 2.99 14.12 29.25
CA GLU A 217 3.73 14.71 28.13
C GLU A 217 2.82 15.02 26.93
N TRP A 218 1.81 14.19 26.65
CA TRP A 218 0.83 14.49 25.61
C TRP A 218 0.02 15.75 25.94
N ARG A 219 -0.41 15.93 27.18
CA ARG A 219 -1.09 17.18 27.61
C ARG A 219 -0.22 18.41 27.38
N ASP A 220 1.05 18.36 27.78
CA ASP A 220 1.99 19.46 27.57
C ASP A 220 2.18 19.75 26.07
N LYS A 221 2.31 18.71 25.25
CA LYS A 221 2.38 18.86 23.79
C LYS A 221 1.12 19.45 23.18
N CYS A 222 -0.07 19.13 23.70
CA CYS A 222 -1.32 19.75 23.26
C CYS A 222 -1.34 21.27 23.54
N LEU A 223 -0.89 21.70 24.73
CA LEU A 223 -0.80 23.11 25.09
C LEU A 223 0.21 23.85 24.21
N HIS A 224 1.40 23.31 24.05
CA HIS A 224 2.42 23.90 23.18
C HIS A 224 1.99 23.96 21.71
N TRP A 225 1.29 22.93 21.23
CA TRP A 225 0.75 22.90 19.86
C TRP A 225 -0.34 23.94 19.65
N TYR A 226 -1.22 24.12 20.65
CA TYR A 226 -2.23 25.17 20.61
C TYR A 226 -1.58 26.55 20.48
N ASP A 227 -0.64 26.88 21.36
CA ASP A 227 0.10 28.13 21.32
C ASP A 227 0.85 28.36 20.01
N TYR A 228 1.44 27.29 19.46
CA TYR A 228 2.16 27.35 18.20
C TYR A 228 1.21 27.63 17.03
N THR A 229 0.08 26.93 16.93
CA THR A 229 -0.88 27.13 15.84
C THR A 229 -1.48 28.52 15.87
N GLU A 230 -1.80 29.07 17.06
CA GLU A 230 -2.27 30.45 17.23
C GLU A 230 -1.23 31.46 16.72
N LYS A 231 0.03 31.33 17.15
CA LYS A 231 1.11 32.23 16.73
C LYS A 231 1.42 32.18 15.23
N GLN A 232 1.26 31.02 14.60
CA GLN A 232 1.56 30.83 13.19
C GLN A 232 0.32 30.99 12.27
N HIS A 233 -0.85 31.24 12.85
CA HIS A 233 -2.14 31.29 12.12
C HIS A 233 -2.44 30.02 11.32
N TYR A 234 -2.07 28.86 11.87
CA TYR A 234 -2.40 27.57 11.28
C TYR A 234 -3.78 27.08 11.78
N GLN A 235 -4.41 26.21 10.97
CA GLN A 235 -5.59 25.52 11.42
C GLN A 235 -5.25 24.64 12.62
N HIS A 236 -5.99 24.78 13.73
CA HIS A 236 -5.82 23.94 14.89
C HIS A 236 -6.18 22.50 14.58
N VAL A 237 -5.32 21.56 14.97
CA VAL A 237 -5.53 20.12 14.89
C VAL A 237 -5.10 19.52 16.22
N ASP A 238 -6.00 18.83 16.90
CA ASP A 238 -5.69 18.20 18.17
C ASP A 238 -4.70 17.04 18.00
N PRO A 239 -3.59 17.00 18.75
CA PRO A 239 -2.68 15.86 18.76
C PRO A 239 -3.39 14.60 19.24
N ILE A 240 -3.14 13.48 18.55
CA ILE A 240 -3.70 12.18 18.91
C ILE A 240 -2.74 11.44 19.82
N PHE A 241 -3.22 10.96 20.96
CA PHE A 241 -2.52 10.02 21.82
C PHE A 241 -2.87 8.59 21.40
N LEU A 242 -1.89 7.85 20.88
CA LEU A 242 -2.06 6.48 20.41
C LEU A 242 -1.48 5.49 21.42
N ILE A 243 -2.33 4.66 22.01
CA ILE A 243 -1.94 3.60 22.93
C ILE A 243 -2.05 2.27 22.18
N GLN A 244 -0.92 1.57 22.07
CA GLN A 244 -0.89 0.21 21.52
C GLN A 244 -0.84 -0.80 22.65
N VAL A 245 -1.88 -1.62 22.78
CA VAL A 245 -1.96 -2.72 23.74
C VAL A 245 -1.68 -4.05 23.05
N GLU A 246 -1.21 -5.04 23.83
CA GLU A 246 -0.97 -6.38 23.33
C GLU A 246 -2.29 -7.07 22.96
N ALA A 247 -2.33 -7.69 21.78
CA ALA A 247 -3.47 -8.50 21.38
C ALA A 247 -3.51 -9.77 22.24
N GLY A 248 -4.56 -9.92 23.04
CA GLY A 248 -4.78 -11.14 23.81
C GLY A 248 -4.90 -12.36 22.90
N THR A 249 -4.47 -13.53 23.39
CA THR A 249 -4.66 -14.81 22.71
C THR A 249 -6.15 -15.07 22.47
N THR A 250 -6.51 -15.34 21.21
CA THR A 250 -7.88 -15.63 20.74
C THR A 250 -8.85 -14.43 20.67
N GLY A 251 -8.42 -13.29 20.10
CA GLY A 251 -9.35 -12.20 19.76
C GLY A 251 -9.92 -11.43 20.95
N LYS A 252 -9.37 -11.61 22.14
CA LYS A 252 -9.64 -10.78 23.31
C LYS A 252 -8.44 -9.88 23.53
N VAL A 253 -8.63 -8.58 23.35
CA VAL A 253 -7.80 -7.59 24.02
C VAL A 253 -7.75 -7.98 25.48
N SER A 254 -6.58 -7.98 26.14
CA SER A 254 -6.54 -8.17 27.58
C SER A 254 -7.46 -7.12 28.19
N ALA A 255 -8.57 -7.57 28.78
CA ALA A 255 -9.54 -6.66 29.38
C ALA A 255 -8.88 -5.81 30.47
N THR A 256 -7.84 -6.35 31.12
CA THR A 256 -7.02 -5.67 32.13
C THR A 256 -6.26 -4.47 31.55
N ASP A 257 -5.61 -4.63 30.38
CA ASP A 257 -4.82 -3.54 29.78
C ASP A 257 -5.73 -2.41 29.26
N LEU A 258 -6.90 -2.78 28.70
CA LEU A 258 -7.88 -1.78 28.25
C LEU A 258 -8.50 -1.02 29.43
N ASP A 259 -8.89 -1.73 30.50
CA ASP A 259 -9.46 -1.12 31.71
C ASP A 259 -8.45 -0.23 32.42
N GLU A 260 -7.17 -0.60 32.45
CA GLU A 260 -6.11 0.26 32.98
C GLU A 260 -5.96 1.54 32.14
N CYS A 261 -5.94 1.43 30.81
CA CYS A 261 -5.86 2.59 29.92
C CYS A 261 -7.06 3.54 30.02
N LEU A 262 -8.26 3.02 30.34
CA LEU A 262 -9.48 3.83 30.44
C LEU A 262 -9.66 4.49 31.79
N ARG A 263 -8.96 4.06 32.82
CA ARG A 263 -9.04 4.62 34.18
C ARG A 263 -8.10 5.79 34.41
N GLU A 264 -7.05 5.90 33.64
CA GLU A 264 -6.07 7.00 33.65
C GLU A 264 -6.43 8.11 32.66
#